data_9f92107a8bcf1a8cc297a658fa889e06
#
_entry.id   9f92107a8bcf1a8cc297a658fa889e06
#
_cell.length_a   1.000
_cell.length_b   1.000
_cell.length_c   1.000
_cell.angle_alpha   90.00
_cell.angle_beta   90.00
_cell.angle_gamma   90.00
#
_symmetry.space_group_name_H-M   'P 1'
#
loop_
_entity.id
_entity.type
_entity.pdbx_description
1 polymer ?
#
loop_
_entity_poly.entity_id
_entity_poly.type
_entity_poly.pdbx_seq_one_letter_code
_entity_poly.pdbx_strand_id
1 'polypeptide(L)'
;MPFSRRDFITSTLASSVAVGFSKDALAQESAENKQTTKRAAKLPIIICAANGYNYLNDAYAFLAGGGDTLDAALKVVQGPENDPNDESVGLGGHPNEEGVVELDACCMHGPTRTAGSVGGVRNIKNVSLLSNTVRRHTGHVMLVGEGAERFAVAQGFQRENLLTDKSRKEWLLWKETHSDWWGPGLDNPDWRQRYSGATHASEWDRRIQRMEQVAADIGIPPELRMDAIRCVIFPPTGTIHCSALNAKNEISGCTTTSGLAWKIPGRVGDSPIIGAGCYTDQDVGSAGATGNGEENIKVAGAHTIVENMRHGMSPLDAGMDALKRIVRNYNGDKERLQFVDMIYYILRKDGAYAAVSLWTGYEVNKPHQVAVHDGTRRLENAVSLYSGASQSWPPIRMLR
;
A
#
# COMPACT_ATOMS: atom_id res chain seq x y z
N MET A 1 30.64 -45.61 16.94
CA MET A 1 29.28 -46.12 17.15
C MET A 1 28.32 -45.08 16.58
N PRO A 2 27.43 -45.40 15.66
CA PRO A 2 26.52 -44.40 15.07
C PRO A 2 25.36 -44.10 16.02
N PHE A 3 25.08 -42.84 16.25
CA PHE A 3 23.93 -42.35 17.02
C PHE A 3 22.61 -42.75 16.33
N SER A 4 21.69 -43.32 17.08
CA SER A 4 20.40 -43.73 16.58
C SER A 4 19.37 -42.61 16.67
N ARG A 5 18.39 -42.61 15.75
CA ARG A 5 17.28 -41.61 15.72
C ARG A 5 16.44 -41.56 17.01
N ARG A 6 16.57 -42.51 17.91
CA ARG A 6 15.87 -42.51 19.20
C ARG A 6 16.55 -41.66 20.27
N ASP A 7 17.85 -41.41 20.15
CA ASP A 7 18.59 -40.63 21.15
C ASP A 7 18.40 -39.13 20.96
N PHE A 8 17.87 -38.70 19.78
CA PHE A 8 17.59 -37.29 19.48
C PHE A 8 16.24 -36.82 20.10
N ILE A 9 15.34 -37.71 20.41
CA ILE A 9 14.00 -37.36 20.91
C ILE A 9 13.97 -37.22 22.44
N THR A 10 14.95 -37.79 23.15
CA THR A 10 14.96 -37.78 24.63
C THR A 10 15.80 -36.69 25.27
N SER A 11 16.56 -35.91 24.50
CA SER A 11 17.40 -34.81 25.03
C SER A 11 16.79 -33.41 24.92
N THR A 12 15.54 -33.26 24.44
CA THR A 12 14.87 -31.96 24.24
C THR A 12 13.78 -31.67 25.28
N LEU A 13 13.75 -32.37 26.37
CA LEU A 13 12.75 -32.20 27.45
C LEU A 13 13.40 -31.88 28.80
N ALA A 14 14.22 -30.83 28.89
CA ALA A 14 14.56 -30.19 30.15
C ALA A 14 15.30 -28.87 29.93
N SER A 15 14.62 -27.80 29.56
CA SER A 15 15.00 -26.41 29.85
C SER A 15 13.81 -25.50 29.50
N SER A 16 12.72 -25.62 30.23
CA SER A 16 11.68 -24.61 30.26
C SER A 16 12.14 -23.50 31.21
N VAL A 17 12.83 -22.49 30.68
CA VAL A 17 12.93 -21.18 31.34
C VAL A 17 11.59 -20.49 31.14
N ALA A 18 10.80 -20.46 32.19
CA ALA A 18 9.58 -19.65 32.25
C ALA A 18 9.98 -18.16 32.26
N VAL A 19 9.92 -17.52 31.09
CA VAL A 19 9.85 -16.07 31.01
C VAL A 19 8.39 -15.72 31.32
N GLY A 20 8.16 -15.29 32.55
CA GLY A 20 6.86 -14.79 33.00
C GLY A 20 6.54 -13.49 32.26
N PHE A 21 5.79 -13.58 31.18
CA PHE A 21 5.06 -12.42 30.66
C PHE A 21 3.88 -12.19 31.62
N SER A 22 3.89 -11.04 32.30
CA SER A 22 2.77 -10.64 33.15
C SER A 22 1.52 -10.49 32.26
N LYS A 23 0.51 -11.28 32.51
CA LYS A 23 -0.79 -11.20 31.86
C LYS A 23 -1.48 -9.84 32.02
N ASP A 24 -1.00 -9.04 32.94
CA ASP A 24 -1.59 -7.74 33.30
C ASP A 24 -1.23 -6.61 32.33
N ALA A 25 -0.08 -6.67 31.65
CA ALA A 25 0.29 -5.65 30.65
C ALA A 25 -0.54 -5.78 29.34
N LEU A 26 -0.94 -7.01 28.97
CA LEU A 26 -1.81 -7.25 27.81
C LEU A 26 -3.29 -6.99 28.11
N ALA A 27 -3.69 -7.05 29.38
CA ALA A 27 -5.07 -6.80 29.80
C ALA A 27 -5.40 -5.32 29.95
N GLN A 28 -4.43 -4.47 30.27
CA GLN A 28 -4.63 -3.03 30.44
C GLN A 28 -4.68 -2.27 29.10
N GLU A 29 -3.92 -2.68 28.06
CA GLU A 29 -4.04 -2.11 26.71
C GLU A 29 -5.35 -2.53 25.98
N SER A 30 -5.97 -3.64 26.37
CA SER A 30 -7.22 -4.12 25.77
C SER A 30 -8.48 -3.46 26.32
N ALA A 31 -8.39 -2.71 27.42
CA ALA A 31 -9.55 -2.11 28.11
C ALA A 31 -9.94 -0.72 27.54
N GLU A 32 -8.99 0.03 26.99
CA GLU A 32 -9.28 1.35 26.40
C GLU A 32 -9.80 1.32 24.94
N ASN A 33 -9.73 0.16 24.27
CA ASN A 33 -10.13 0.02 22.86
C ASN A 33 -11.50 -0.68 22.68
N LYS A 34 -12.36 -0.67 23.71
CA LYS A 34 -13.69 -1.31 23.66
C LYS A 34 -14.80 -0.44 23.04
N GLN A 35 -14.50 0.43 22.10
CA GLN A 35 -15.52 1.21 21.40
C GLN A 35 -15.39 1.15 19.87
N THR A 36 -15.56 -0.03 19.29
CA THR A 36 -16.11 -0.16 17.94
C THR A 36 -17.14 -1.27 17.92
N THR A 37 -18.26 -0.97 18.57
CA THR A 37 -19.46 -1.81 18.54
C THR A 37 -19.99 -1.88 17.11
N LYS A 38 -20.10 -3.12 16.63
CA LYS A 38 -21.00 -3.64 15.61
C LYS A 38 -22.14 -2.69 15.23
N ARG A 39 -21.88 -1.76 14.30
CA ARG A 39 -22.97 -1.21 13.50
C ARG A 39 -23.19 -2.26 12.41
N ALA A 40 -24.36 -2.91 12.41
CA ALA A 40 -24.76 -3.72 11.27
C ALA A 40 -24.72 -2.81 10.05
N ALA A 41 -23.81 -3.07 9.12
CA ALA A 41 -23.67 -2.25 7.95
C ALA A 41 -24.97 -2.31 7.14
N LYS A 42 -25.38 -1.15 6.64
CA LYS A 42 -26.52 -1.05 5.75
C LYS A 42 -26.05 -1.40 4.35
N LEU A 43 -26.65 -2.40 3.73
CA LEU A 43 -26.36 -2.76 2.34
C LEU A 43 -27.11 -1.88 1.34
N PRO A 44 -26.53 -1.54 0.20
CA PRO A 44 -25.15 -1.90 -0.22
C PRO A 44 -24.09 -1.10 0.55
N ILE A 45 -22.83 -1.59 0.53
CA ILE A 45 -21.71 -0.92 1.17
C ILE A 45 -20.47 -0.95 0.26
N ILE A 46 -19.72 0.15 0.26
CA ILE A 46 -18.38 0.26 -0.33
C ILE A 46 -17.42 0.71 0.76
N ILE A 47 -16.26 0.04 0.83
CA ILE A 47 -15.13 0.50 1.64
C ILE A 47 -13.90 0.66 0.76
N CYS A 48 -13.07 1.65 1.04
CA CYS A 48 -11.80 1.85 0.31
C CYS A 48 -10.77 2.59 1.17
N ALA A 49 -9.53 2.66 0.68
CA ALA A 49 -8.52 3.54 1.26
C ALA A 49 -8.98 5.01 1.21
N ALA A 50 -8.41 5.83 2.09
CA ALA A 50 -8.87 7.21 2.29
C ALA A 50 -8.82 8.08 1.02
N ASN A 51 -7.86 7.83 0.12
CA ASN A 51 -7.76 8.55 -1.17
C ASN A 51 -8.93 8.27 -2.14
N GLY A 52 -9.71 7.23 -1.91
CA GLY A 52 -10.95 6.96 -2.65
C GLY A 52 -12.16 7.75 -2.16
N TYR A 53 -12.07 8.47 -1.03
CA TYR A 53 -13.21 9.12 -0.38
C TYR A 53 -14.03 9.99 -1.31
N ASN A 54 -13.42 10.81 -2.14
CA ASN A 54 -14.12 11.75 -3.01
C ASN A 54 -14.91 11.07 -4.14
N TYR A 55 -14.61 9.82 -4.45
CA TYR A 55 -15.19 9.08 -5.57
C TYR A 55 -16.28 8.09 -5.14
N LEU A 56 -16.59 8.01 -3.84
CA LEU A 56 -17.54 7.04 -3.30
C LEU A 56 -19.00 7.33 -3.67
N ASN A 57 -19.41 8.59 -3.81
CA ASN A 57 -20.83 8.93 -4.02
C ASN A 57 -21.38 8.35 -5.33
N ASP A 58 -20.67 8.55 -6.44
CA ASP A 58 -21.12 8.08 -7.76
C ASP A 58 -21.05 6.55 -7.85
N ALA A 59 -20.00 5.95 -7.27
CA ALA A 59 -19.86 4.51 -7.20
C ALA A 59 -20.96 3.86 -6.34
N TYR A 60 -21.31 4.48 -5.22
CA TYR A 60 -22.39 4.01 -4.36
C TYR A 60 -23.76 4.16 -5.04
N ALA A 61 -24.04 5.28 -5.69
CA ALA A 61 -25.27 5.46 -6.44
C ALA A 61 -25.45 4.41 -7.55
N PHE A 62 -24.34 4.12 -8.26
CA PHE A 62 -24.30 3.05 -9.27
C PHE A 62 -24.60 1.67 -8.64
N LEU A 63 -23.94 1.33 -7.53
CA LEU A 63 -24.12 0.06 -6.83
C LEU A 63 -25.53 -0.08 -6.24
N ALA A 64 -26.08 0.99 -5.64
CA ALA A 64 -27.42 1.02 -5.08
C ALA A 64 -28.51 0.93 -6.15
N GLY A 65 -28.21 1.40 -7.38
CA GLY A 65 -29.06 1.25 -8.56
C GLY A 65 -29.01 -0.16 -9.18
N GLY A 66 -28.32 -1.12 -8.56
CA GLY A 66 -28.23 -2.50 -9.05
C GLY A 66 -27.03 -2.76 -9.97
N GLY A 67 -26.06 -1.85 -10.03
CA GLY A 67 -24.81 -2.00 -10.75
C GLY A 67 -23.94 -3.15 -10.21
N ASP A 68 -23.00 -3.60 -11.04
CA ASP A 68 -22.05 -4.65 -10.71
C ASP A 68 -21.08 -4.22 -9.62
N THR A 69 -20.71 -5.14 -8.72
CA THR A 69 -19.84 -4.85 -7.57
C THR A 69 -18.40 -4.53 -7.96
N LEU A 70 -17.84 -5.21 -8.97
CA LEU A 70 -16.51 -4.89 -9.45
C LEU A 70 -16.48 -3.56 -10.21
N ASP A 71 -17.48 -3.29 -11.03
CA ASP A 71 -17.58 -2.03 -11.74
C ASP A 71 -17.73 -0.84 -10.76
N ALA A 72 -18.43 -1.04 -9.64
CA ALA A 72 -18.50 -0.05 -8.57
C ALA A 72 -17.12 0.20 -7.91
N ALA A 73 -16.37 -0.87 -7.58
CA ALA A 73 -15.03 -0.76 -7.03
C ALA A 73 -14.05 -0.08 -8.02
N LEU A 74 -14.12 -0.45 -9.30
CA LEU A 74 -13.33 0.15 -10.37
C LEU A 74 -13.61 1.66 -10.53
N LYS A 75 -14.88 2.09 -10.43
CA LYS A 75 -15.24 3.52 -10.45
C LYS A 75 -14.55 4.31 -9.34
N VAL A 76 -14.42 3.73 -8.16
CA VAL A 76 -13.69 4.38 -7.04
C VAL A 76 -12.21 4.50 -7.35
N VAL A 77 -11.54 3.40 -7.69
CA VAL A 77 -10.08 3.39 -7.84
C VAL A 77 -9.59 4.16 -9.07
N GLN A 78 -10.42 4.30 -10.12
CA GLN A 78 -10.11 5.15 -11.27
C GLN A 78 -10.02 6.64 -10.91
N GLY A 79 -10.67 7.07 -9.84
CA GLY A 79 -10.59 8.46 -9.38
C GLY A 79 -9.14 8.87 -9.11
N PRO A 80 -8.45 8.24 -8.14
CA PRO A 80 -7.03 8.49 -7.92
C PRO A 80 -6.13 8.15 -9.13
N GLU A 81 -6.42 7.08 -9.91
CA GLU A 81 -5.64 6.80 -11.13
C GLU A 81 -5.64 7.94 -12.14
N ASN A 82 -6.68 8.75 -12.16
CA ASN A 82 -6.82 9.90 -13.07
C ASN A 82 -6.41 11.24 -12.44
N ASP A 83 -6.18 11.30 -11.14
CA ASP A 83 -5.82 12.52 -10.43
C ASP A 83 -4.30 12.73 -10.45
N PRO A 84 -3.77 13.71 -11.19
CA PRO A 84 -2.32 13.96 -11.27
C PRO A 84 -1.72 14.45 -9.94
N ASN A 85 -2.54 14.73 -8.92
CA ASN A 85 -2.09 15.12 -7.59
C ASN A 85 -2.01 13.93 -6.62
N ASP A 86 -2.60 12.78 -6.97
CA ASP A 86 -2.40 11.52 -6.23
C ASP A 86 -1.17 10.80 -6.78
N GLU A 87 0.00 11.10 -6.23
CA GLU A 87 1.28 10.56 -6.69
C GLU A 87 1.50 9.09 -6.29
N SER A 88 0.50 8.45 -5.72
CA SER A 88 0.56 7.07 -5.25
C SER A 88 0.00 6.04 -6.24
N VAL A 89 -0.76 6.50 -7.25
CA VAL A 89 -1.40 5.65 -8.26
C VAL A 89 -1.47 6.36 -9.61
N GLY A 90 -1.54 5.62 -10.72
CA GLY A 90 -1.92 6.12 -12.03
C GLY A 90 -1.09 7.29 -12.58
N LEU A 91 -1.79 8.33 -13.05
CA LEU A 91 -1.19 9.54 -13.63
C LEU A 91 -0.47 10.35 -12.55
N GLY A 92 0.80 10.65 -12.76
CA GLY A 92 1.62 11.38 -11.79
C GLY A 92 2.20 10.51 -10.69
N GLY A 93 1.98 9.20 -10.74
CA GLY A 93 2.55 8.27 -9.78
C GLY A 93 4.08 8.38 -9.70
N HIS A 94 4.65 8.20 -8.51
CA HIS A 94 6.09 8.26 -8.31
C HIS A 94 6.80 7.25 -9.22
N PRO A 95 7.82 7.69 -9.99
CA PRO A 95 8.55 6.82 -10.89
C PRO A 95 9.54 5.92 -10.15
N ASN A 96 10.06 4.95 -10.88
CA ASN A 96 11.23 4.19 -10.47
C ASN A 96 12.52 5.04 -10.51
N GLU A 97 13.67 4.48 -10.13
CA GLU A 97 14.95 5.21 -10.08
C GLU A 97 15.46 5.71 -11.45
N GLU A 98 14.86 5.23 -12.55
CA GLU A 98 15.15 5.68 -13.92
C GLU A 98 14.17 6.75 -14.43
N GLY A 99 13.22 7.18 -13.59
CA GLY A 99 12.24 8.20 -13.96
C GLY A 99 11.05 7.66 -14.75
N VAL A 100 10.79 6.36 -14.69
CA VAL A 100 9.68 5.70 -15.39
C VAL A 100 8.59 5.31 -14.39
N VAL A 101 7.35 5.74 -14.66
CA VAL A 101 6.19 5.31 -13.86
C VAL A 101 5.81 3.89 -14.27
N GLU A 102 5.81 2.98 -13.30
CA GLU A 102 5.41 1.58 -13.45
C GLU A 102 4.25 1.30 -12.51
N LEU A 103 3.16 0.80 -13.06
CA LEU A 103 1.88 0.62 -12.37
C LEU A 103 1.51 -0.85 -12.21
N ASP A 104 0.84 -1.15 -11.09
CA ASP A 104 0.38 -2.48 -10.73
C ASP A 104 -1.10 -2.44 -10.37
N ALA A 105 -1.86 -3.47 -10.71
CA ALA A 105 -3.24 -3.63 -10.27
C ALA A 105 -3.69 -5.08 -10.25
N CYS A 106 -4.65 -5.40 -9.39
CA CYS A 106 -5.45 -6.60 -9.52
C CYS A 106 -6.93 -6.34 -9.18
N CYS A 107 -7.80 -7.17 -9.73
CA CYS A 107 -9.21 -7.19 -9.40
C CYS A 107 -9.73 -8.62 -9.27
N MET A 108 -10.74 -8.78 -8.41
CA MET A 108 -11.44 -10.06 -8.22
C MET A 108 -12.94 -9.84 -8.24
N HIS A 109 -13.63 -10.57 -9.10
CA HIS A 109 -15.07 -10.54 -9.23
C HIS A 109 -15.68 -11.77 -8.54
N GLY A 110 -16.22 -11.56 -7.35
CA GLY A 110 -16.76 -12.64 -6.52
C GLY A 110 -17.88 -13.45 -7.20
N PRO A 111 -18.91 -12.80 -7.80
CA PRO A 111 -20.02 -13.54 -8.42
C PRO A 111 -19.60 -14.58 -9.47
N THR A 112 -18.56 -14.29 -10.25
CA THR A 112 -18.05 -15.25 -11.26
C THR A 112 -16.79 -15.99 -10.81
N ARG A 113 -16.25 -15.68 -9.60
CA ARG A 113 -15.03 -16.26 -9.05
C ARG A 113 -13.82 -16.15 -9.99
N THR A 114 -13.75 -15.02 -10.70
CA THR A 114 -12.69 -14.73 -11.68
C THR A 114 -11.82 -13.57 -11.19
N ALA A 115 -10.58 -13.55 -11.67
CA ALA A 115 -9.59 -12.56 -11.28
C ALA A 115 -8.78 -12.10 -12.49
N GLY A 116 -8.24 -10.89 -12.40
CA GLY A 116 -7.29 -10.34 -13.36
C GLY A 116 -6.27 -9.46 -12.69
N SER A 117 -5.06 -9.42 -13.24
CA SER A 117 -3.93 -8.71 -12.65
C SER A 117 -2.96 -8.24 -13.70
N VAL A 118 -2.30 -7.12 -13.42
CA VAL A 118 -1.20 -6.59 -14.23
C VAL A 118 -0.12 -5.98 -13.33
N GLY A 119 1.15 -6.17 -13.69
CA GLY A 119 2.28 -5.66 -12.92
C GLY A 119 3.37 -5.03 -13.78
N GLY A 120 4.03 -3.98 -13.29
CA GLY A 120 5.10 -3.27 -13.98
C GLY A 120 4.67 -2.67 -15.32
N VAL A 121 3.43 -2.21 -15.43
CA VAL A 121 2.87 -1.66 -16.67
C VAL A 121 3.29 -0.22 -16.83
N ARG A 122 3.78 0.13 -18.02
CA ARG A 122 4.19 1.48 -18.42
C ARG A 122 3.18 2.09 -19.38
N ASN A 123 3.11 3.40 -19.41
CA ASN A 123 2.35 4.18 -20.41
C ASN A 123 0.83 3.95 -20.45
N ILE A 124 0.27 3.18 -19.55
CA ILE A 124 -1.18 2.91 -19.45
C ILE A 124 -1.67 3.38 -18.08
N LYS A 125 -2.48 4.42 -18.03
CA LYS A 125 -2.91 5.08 -16.80
C LYS A 125 -3.86 4.21 -15.96
N ASN A 126 -4.92 3.70 -16.58
CA ASN A 126 -5.96 2.98 -15.87
C ASN A 126 -5.68 1.47 -15.83
N VAL A 127 -4.69 1.08 -15.03
CA VAL A 127 -4.27 -0.34 -14.91
C VAL A 127 -5.29 -1.19 -14.15
N SER A 128 -6.16 -0.58 -13.33
CA SER A 128 -7.30 -1.26 -12.74
C SER A 128 -8.28 -1.76 -13.79
N LEU A 129 -8.60 -0.94 -14.80
CA LEU A 129 -9.40 -1.36 -15.95
C LEU A 129 -8.68 -2.40 -16.79
N LEU A 130 -7.36 -2.26 -16.96
CA LEU A 130 -6.56 -3.24 -17.69
C LEU A 130 -6.58 -4.61 -16.99
N SER A 131 -6.47 -4.64 -15.65
CA SER A 131 -6.60 -5.89 -14.89
C SER A 131 -7.95 -6.57 -15.12
N ASN A 132 -9.04 -5.79 -15.14
CA ASN A 132 -10.37 -6.29 -15.46
C ASN A 132 -10.48 -6.75 -16.92
N THR A 133 -9.78 -6.10 -17.85
CA THR A 133 -9.72 -6.51 -19.27
C THR A 133 -9.01 -7.85 -19.41
N VAL A 134 -7.89 -8.07 -18.69
CA VAL A 134 -7.23 -9.39 -18.64
C VAL A 134 -8.20 -10.45 -18.15
N ARG A 135 -8.92 -10.20 -17.05
CA ARG A 135 -9.95 -11.10 -16.50
C ARG A 135 -11.02 -11.48 -17.51
N ARG A 136 -11.50 -10.51 -18.31
CA ARG A 136 -12.66 -10.67 -19.19
C ARG A 136 -12.32 -11.25 -20.56
N HIS A 137 -11.12 -11.00 -21.05
CA HIS A 137 -10.76 -11.24 -22.45
C HIS A 137 -9.64 -12.26 -22.64
N THR A 138 -9.17 -12.89 -21.55
CA THR A 138 -8.14 -13.94 -21.63
C THR A 138 -8.47 -15.12 -20.72
N GLY A 139 -7.78 -16.24 -20.93
CA GLY A 139 -7.75 -17.37 -19.99
C GLY A 139 -6.64 -17.22 -18.91
N HIS A 140 -5.94 -16.08 -18.91
CA HIS A 140 -4.86 -15.81 -17.96
C HIS A 140 -5.36 -14.95 -16.81
N VAL A 141 -4.68 -15.06 -15.66
CA VAL A 141 -4.95 -14.22 -14.49
C VAL A 141 -4.02 -13.00 -14.46
N MET A 142 -2.78 -13.13 -14.90
CA MET A 142 -1.78 -12.06 -14.78
C MET A 142 -0.99 -11.87 -16.08
N LEU A 143 -0.85 -10.61 -16.48
CA LEU A 143 0.08 -10.14 -17.51
C LEU A 143 1.02 -9.07 -16.91
N VAL A 144 2.29 -9.02 -17.36
CA VAL A 144 3.28 -8.09 -16.77
C VAL A 144 4.08 -7.35 -17.85
N GLY A 145 4.61 -6.18 -17.45
CA GLY A 145 5.57 -5.39 -18.21
C GLY A 145 5.11 -5.07 -19.64
N GLU A 146 6.03 -5.13 -20.58
CA GLU A 146 5.79 -4.80 -22.00
C GLU A 146 4.70 -5.68 -22.63
N GLY A 147 4.57 -6.95 -22.20
CA GLY A 147 3.50 -7.84 -22.66
C GLY A 147 2.12 -7.33 -22.28
N ALA A 148 1.95 -6.86 -21.05
CA ALA A 148 0.72 -6.25 -20.56
C ALA A 148 0.41 -4.93 -21.31
N GLU A 149 1.43 -4.10 -21.57
CA GLU A 149 1.26 -2.86 -22.35
C GLU A 149 0.82 -3.13 -23.78
N ARG A 150 1.45 -4.10 -24.47
CA ARG A 150 1.02 -4.49 -25.84
C ARG A 150 -0.40 -5.03 -25.86
N PHE A 151 -0.77 -5.85 -24.87
CA PHE A 151 -2.14 -6.34 -24.73
C PHE A 151 -3.11 -5.16 -24.51
N ALA A 152 -2.77 -4.21 -23.64
CA ALA A 152 -3.60 -3.02 -23.42
C ALA A 152 -3.88 -2.27 -24.72
N VAL A 153 -2.83 -1.98 -25.51
CA VAL A 153 -2.98 -1.28 -26.79
C VAL A 153 -3.84 -2.08 -27.76
N ALA A 154 -3.68 -3.40 -27.84
CA ALA A 154 -4.52 -4.25 -28.66
C ALA A 154 -6.01 -4.25 -28.23
N GLN A 155 -6.28 -3.97 -26.94
CA GLN A 155 -7.63 -3.82 -26.38
C GLN A 155 -8.17 -2.37 -26.46
N GLY A 156 -7.42 -1.44 -27.09
CA GLY A 156 -7.86 -0.07 -27.33
C GLY A 156 -7.43 0.96 -26.29
N PHE A 157 -6.62 0.56 -25.28
CA PHE A 157 -6.03 1.52 -24.34
C PHE A 157 -5.02 2.41 -25.06
N GLN A 158 -5.01 3.68 -24.67
CA GLN A 158 -4.07 4.66 -25.24
C GLN A 158 -2.78 4.71 -24.41
N ARG A 159 -1.64 4.84 -25.12
CA ARG A 159 -0.37 5.17 -24.47
C ARG A 159 -0.33 6.65 -24.13
N GLU A 160 0.06 6.98 -22.91
CA GLU A 160 0.25 8.34 -22.45
C GLU A 160 1.48 8.43 -21.53
N ASN A 161 2.11 9.62 -21.46
CA ASN A 161 3.16 9.86 -20.51
C ASN A 161 2.57 10.04 -19.11
N LEU A 162 2.89 9.13 -18.21
CA LEU A 162 2.38 9.14 -16.84
C LEU A 162 3.18 10.03 -15.90
N LEU A 163 4.41 10.43 -16.28
CA LEU A 163 5.27 11.28 -15.48
C LEU A 163 4.86 12.75 -15.66
N THR A 164 4.17 13.31 -14.68
CA THR A 164 3.78 14.74 -14.67
C THR A 164 5.00 15.63 -14.42
N ASP A 165 4.85 16.94 -14.66
CA ASP A 165 5.94 17.90 -14.38
C ASP A 165 6.31 17.91 -12.89
N LYS A 166 5.34 17.76 -12.00
CA LYS A 166 5.56 17.67 -10.56
C LYS A 166 6.37 16.44 -10.19
N SER A 167 5.90 15.24 -10.52
CA SER A 167 6.59 13.99 -10.17
C SER A 167 7.96 13.86 -10.88
N ARG A 168 8.10 14.47 -12.08
CA ARG A 168 9.40 14.57 -12.77
C ARG A 168 10.40 15.45 -12.00
N LYS A 169 9.97 16.59 -11.48
CA LYS A 169 10.84 17.47 -10.68
C LYS A 169 11.24 16.84 -9.35
N GLU A 170 10.33 16.13 -8.69
CA GLU A 170 10.64 15.38 -7.47
C GLU A 170 11.64 14.24 -7.74
N TRP A 171 11.47 13.54 -8.86
CA TRP A 171 12.45 12.53 -9.29
C TRP A 171 13.83 13.17 -9.59
N LEU A 172 13.88 14.31 -10.27
CA LEU A 172 15.13 15.02 -10.53
C LEU A 172 15.81 15.46 -9.24
N LEU A 173 15.04 16.00 -8.29
CA LEU A 173 15.56 16.37 -6.97
C LEU A 173 16.16 15.16 -6.26
N TRP A 174 15.45 14.02 -6.26
CA TRP A 174 15.98 12.76 -5.72
C TRP A 174 17.25 12.33 -6.47
N LYS A 175 17.22 12.31 -7.81
CA LYS A 175 18.32 11.80 -8.64
C LYS A 175 19.59 12.61 -8.46
N GLU A 176 19.52 13.95 -8.50
CA GLU A 176 20.67 14.83 -8.36
C GLU A 176 21.26 14.85 -6.94
N THR A 177 20.46 14.57 -5.94
CA THR A 177 20.92 14.52 -4.54
C THR A 177 21.42 13.16 -4.09
N HIS A 178 21.19 12.09 -4.89
CA HIS A 178 21.57 10.70 -4.58
C HIS A 178 22.52 10.08 -5.60
N SER A 179 22.92 10.81 -6.64
CA SER A 179 23.80 10.31 -7.71
C SER A 179 25.12 11.08 -7.72
N ASP A 180 26.23 10.37 -7.96
CA ASP A 180 27.54 11.00 -8.13
C ASP A 180 27.72 11.63 -9.52
N TRP A 181 26.86 11.26 -10.48
CA TRP A 181 26.98 11.70 -11.88
C TRP A 181 25.93 12.72 -12.31
N TRP A 182 24.82 12.82 -11.59
CA TRP A 182 23.78 13.81 -11.87
C TRP A 182 24.00 15.08 -11.03
N GLY A 183 23.74 16.22 -11.66
CA GLY A 183 23.95 17.53 -11.07
C GLY A 183 25.20 18.24 -11.60
N PRO A 184 25.50 19.43 -11.06
CA PRO A 184 26.53 20.31 -11.58
C PRO A 184 27.93 19.67 -11.59
N GLY A 185 28.66 19.85 -12.70
CA GLY A 185 30.06 19.46 -12.80
C GLY A 185 31.02 20.48 -12.15
N LEU A 186 32.33 20.29 -12.39
CA LEU A 186 33.40 21.11 -11.80
C LEU A 186 33.37 22.58 -12.19
N ASP A 187 32.68 22.91 -13.30
CA ASP A 187 32.50 24.31 -13.77
C ASP A 187 31.46 25.09 -12.95
N ASN A 188 30.69 24.39 -12.09
CA ASN A 188 29.76 25.04 -11.20
C ASN A 188 30.50 25.65 -9.99
N PRO A 189 30.23 26.91 -9.58
CA PRO A 189 30.86 27.54 -8.41
C PRO A 189 30.71 26.73 -7.12
N ASP A 190 29.65 25.96 -7.01
CA ASP A 190 29.31 25.17 -5.82
C ASP A 190 29.87 23.73 -5.85
N TRP A 191 30.74 23.39 -6.85
CA TRP A 191 31.31 22.06 -6.97
C TRP A 191 31.97 21.52 -5.70
N ARG A 192 32.54 22.42 -4.86
CA ARG A 192 33.19 22.04 -3.59
C ARG A 192 32.20 21.46 -2.58
N GLN A 193 30.95 21.92 -2.57
CA GLN A 193 29.92 21.37 -1.67
C GLN A 193 29.59 19.92 -2.02
N ARG A 194 29.64 19.59 -3.30
CA ARG A 194 29.38 18.24 -3.80
C ARG A 194 30.53 17.26 -3.50
N TYR A 195 31.78 17.73 -3.59
CA TYR A 195 32.97 16.90 -3.48
C TYR A 195 33.67 17.00 -2.11
N SER A 196 33.27 17.91 -1.23
CA SER A 196 33.79 17.97 0.12
C SER A 196 33.11 16.89 0.98
N GLY A 197 33.86 15.90 1.40
CA GLY A 197 33.36 14.88 2.34
C GLY A 197 32.77 15.53 3.59
N ALA A 198 31.53 15.16 3.91
CA ALA A 198 30.78 15.72 5.03
C ALA A 198 31.14 15.02 6.33
N THR A 199 31.31 15.79 7.39
CA THR A 199 31.56 15.28 8.74
C THR A 199 30.55 15.86 9.76
N HIS A 200 29.85 14.97 10.48
CA HIS A 200 29.04 15.22 11.70
C HIS A 200 27.64 15.89 11.58
N ALA A 201 27.00 16.21 12.71
CA ALA A 201 25.60 16.69 12.85
C ALA A 201 25.20 17.88 11.95
N SER A 202 26.17 18.64 11.47
CA SER A 202 25.98 19.67 10.44
C SER A 202 25.75 19.11 9.02
N GLU A 203 25.82 17.78 8.85
CA GLU A 203 25.64 17.11 7.55
C GLU A 203 24.20 17.12 7.10
N TRP A 204 23.27 16.92 8.03
CA TRP A 204 21.84 16.97 7.73
C TRP A 204 21.38 18.35 7.26
N ASP A 205 21.78 19.40 7.98
CA ASP A 205 21.43 20.77 7.59
C ASP A 205 22.01 21.13 6.24
N ARG A 206 23.27 20.76 5.97
CA ARG A 206 23.90 20.95 4.64
C ARG A 206 23.20 20.16 3.56
N ARG A 207 22.70 18.97 3.87
CA ARG A 207 21.96 18.15 2.91
C ARG A 207 20.62 18.77 2.55
N ILE A 208 19.86 19.27 3.53
CA ILE A 208 18.63 20.03 3.30
C ILE A 208 18.90 21.28 2.48
N GLN A 209 19.92 22.09 2.83
CA GLN A 209 20.31 23.28 2.06
C GLN A 209 20.67 22.95 0.62
N ARG A 210 21.39 21.83 0.40
CA ARG A 210 21.68 21.36 -0.97
C ARG A 210 20.41 20.97 -1.72
N MET A 211 19.48 20.26 -1.08
CA MET A 211 18.20 19.92 -1.68
C MET A 211 17.39 21.16 -2.02
N GLU A 212 17.38 22.18 -1.16
CA GLU A 212 16.72 23.46 -1.44
C GLU A 212 17.34 24.15 -2.65
N GLN A 213 18.68 24.15 -2.76
CA GLN A 213 19.38 24.74 -3.92
C GLN A 213 19.04 23.96 -5.19
N VAL A 214 19.16 22.64 -5.19
CA VAL A 214 18.80 21.79 -6.36
C VAL A 214 17.32 22.00 -6.72
N ALA A 215 16.42 22.05 -5.74
CA ALA A 215 15.01 22.31 -6.00
C ALA A 215 14.77 23.67 -6.68
N ALA A 216 15.56 24.69 -6.32
CA ALA A 216 15.52 25.99 -6.97
C ALA A 216 16.03 25.91 -8.42
N ASP A 217 17.16 25.24 -8.63
CA ASP A 217 17.84 25.14 -9.94
C ASP A 217 16.98 24.38 -10.98
N ILE A 218 16.27 23.33 -10.54
CA ILE A 218 15.34 22.58 -11.41
C ILE A 218 13.95 23.23 -11.53
N GLY A 219 13.76 24.41 -10.94
CA GLY A 219 12.55 25.22 -11.06
C GLY A 219 11.36 24.73 -10.28
N ILE A 220 11.57 24.17 -9.07
CA ILE A 220 10.48 23.95 -8.11
C ILE A 220 10.13 25.30 -7.48
N PRO A 221 8.84 25.73 -7.52
CA PRO A 221 8.40 26.97 -6.89
C PRO A 221 8.74 27.01 -5.38
N PRO A 222 9.13 28.16 -4.83
CA PRO A 222 9.56 28.27 -3.43
C PRO A 222 8.59 27.66 -2.42
N GLU A 223 7.29 27.85 -2.62
CA GLU A 223 6.22 27.34 -1.77
C GLU A 223 6.06 25.81 -1.78
N LEU A 224 6.60 25.13 -2.82
CA LEU A 224 6.52 23.67 -2.98
C LEU A 224 7.84 22.96 -2.64
N ARG A 225 8.95 23.69 -2.42
CA ARG A 225 10.28 23.09 -2.22
C ARG A 225 10.36 22.18 -1.00
N MET A 226 9.81 22.62 0.12
CA MET A 226 9.84 21.81 1.35
C MET A 226 9.00 20.55 1.21
N ASP A 227 7.87 20.60 0.51
CA ASP A 227 7.05 19.42 0.25
C ASP A 227 7.78 18.44 -0.69
N ALA A 228 8.45 18.92 -1.73
CA ALA A 228 9.26 18.11 -2.62
C ALA A 228 10.46 17.46 -1.89
N ILE A 229 11.16 18.23 -1.05
CA ILE A 229 12.26 17.71 -0.22
C ILE A 229 11.73 16.64 0.73
N ARG A 230 10.60 16.89 1.37
CA ARG A 230 9.95 15.91 2.23
C ARG A 230 9.58 14.64 1.47
N CYS A 231 9.04 14.76 0.26
CA CYS A 231 8.73 13.63 -0.62
C CYS A 231 9.98 12.81 -0.98
N VAL A 232 11.13 13.47 -1.23
CA VAL A 232 12.41 12.79 -1.48
C VAL A 232 12.92 12.05 -0.24
N ILE A 233 12.82 12.67 0.93
CA ILE A 233 13.32 12.10 2.19
C ILE A 233 12.38 11.02 2.72
N PHE A 234 11.07 11.27 2.66
CA PHE A 234 9.99 10.43 3.15
C PHE A 234 8.96 10.22 2.04
N PRO A 235 9.31 9.46 1.00
CA PRO A 235 8.40 9.27 -0.10
C PRO A 235 7.07 8.69 0.39
N PRO A 236 5.94 9.29 0.01
CA PRO A 236 4.65 8.76 0.40
C PRO A 236 4.51 7.34 -0.16
N THR A 237 4.05 6.44 0.66
CA THR A 237 3.58 5.14 0.21
C THR A 237 2.09 5.27 -0.06
N GLY A 238 1.67 4.91 -1.24
CA GLY A 238 0.25 5.01 -1.57
C GLY A 238 -0.17 3.88 -2.47
N THR A 239 -1.39 3.50 -2.28
CA THR A 239 -2.11 2.46 -2.98
C THR A 239 -3.57 2.73 -2.72
N ILE A 240 -4.46 2.33 -3.59
CA ILE A 240 -5.87 2.27 -3.26
C ILE A 240 -6.37 0.84 -3.35
N HIS A 241 -7.03 0.39 -2.28
CA HIS A 241 -7.91 -0.78 -2.32
C HIS A 241 -9.37 -0.34 -2.20
N CYS A 242 -10.24 -1.01 -2.92
CA CYS A 242 -11.70 -0.83 -2.80
C CYS A 242 -12.39 -2.19 -2.84
N SER A 243 -13.32 -2.41 -1.90
CA SER A 243 -14.25 -3.53 -1.87
C SER A 243 -15.69 -3.03 -1.91
N ALA A 244 -16.53 -3.65 -2.72
CA ALA A 244 -17.95 -3.33 -2.83
C ALA A 244 -18.82 -4.57 -2.63
N LEU A 245 -19.88 -4.42 -1.83
CA LEU A 245 -20.87 -5.46 -1.51
C LEU A 245 -22.28 -4.90 -1.79
N ASN A 246 -23.04 -5.59 -2.64
CA ASN A 246 -24.40 -5.16 -2.99
C ASN A 246 -25.48 -5.79 -2.10
N ALA A 247 -26.73 -5.39 -2.31
CA ALA A 247 -27.88 -5.91 -1.56
C ALA A 247 -28.20 -7.39 -1.85
N LYS A 248 -27.61 -7.98 -2.89
CA LYS A 248 -27.72 -9.41 -3.23
C LYS A 248 -26.64 -10.24 -2.58
N ASN A 249 -25.81 -9.65 -1.70
CA ASN A 249 -24.62 -10.28 -1.11
C ASN A 249 -23.56 -10.72 -2.14
N GLU A 250 -23.46 -10.00 -3.26
CA GLU A 250 -22.37 -10.15 -4.21
C GLU A 250 -21.26 -9.19 -3.81
N ILE A 251 -20.00 -9.67 -3.82
CA ILE A 251 -18.84 -8.92 -3.35
C ILE A 251 -17.70 -8.96 -4.36
N SER A 252 -17.00 -7.85 -4.55
CA SER A 252 -15.82 -7.76 -5.42
C SER A 252 -14.80 -6.80 -4.82
N GLY A 253 -13.53 -6.93 -5.23
CA GLY A 253 -12.44 -6.08 -4.78
C GLY A 253 -11.45 -5.74 -5.89
N CYS A 254 -10.78 -4.59 -5.74
CA CYS A 254 -9.75 -4.12 -6.66
C CYS A 254 -8.68 -3.35 -5.88
N THR A 255 -7.42 -3.52 -6.28
CA THR A 255 -6.26 -2.77 -5.74
C THR A 255 -5.42 -2.26 -6.90
N THR A 256 -4.96 -1.01 -6.82
CA THR A 256 -4.09 -0.38 -7.82
C THR A 256 -3.06 0.56 -7.16
N THR A 257 -1.88 0.68 -7.76
CA THR A 257 -0.76 1.44 -7.21
C THR A 257 0.28 1.83 -8.27
N SER A 258 1.08 2.86 -7.98
CA SER A 258 2.37 3.11 -8.63
C SER A 258 3.55 2.43 -7.90
N GLY A 259 3.30 1.72 -6.81
CA GLY A 259 4.32 1.07 -6.01
C GLY A 259 5.13 2.04 -5.14
N LEU A 260 6.37 1.66 -4.84
CA LEU A 260 7.28 2.52 -4.08
C LEU A 260 7.95 3.56 -4.99
N ALA A 261 8.11 4.78 -4.50
CA ALA A 261 8.92 5.79 -5.15
C ALA A 261 10.38 5.33 -5.25
N TRP A 262 11.04 5.66 -6.36
CA TRP A 262 12.45 5.38 -6.59
C TRP A 262 12.82 3.89 -6.55
N LYS A 263 11.83 3.03 -6.75
CA LYS A 263 12.02 1.57 -6.80
C LYS A 263 12.96 1.16 -7.93
N ILE A 264 13.58 0.00 -7.78
CA ILE A 264 14.35 -0.61 -8.86
C ILE A 264 13.38 -0.92 -10.03
N PRO A 265 13.77 -0.61 -11.30
CA PRO A 265 12.94 -0.93 -12.46
C PRO A 265 12.52 -2.40 -12.49
N GLY A 266 11.23 -2.65 -12.69
CA GLY A 266 10.66 -4.00 -12.64
C GLY A 266 10.27 -4.51 -11.25
N ARG A 267 10.50 -3.73 -10.17
CA ARG A 267 9.95 -4.08 -8.86
C ARG A 267 8.43 -4.03 -8.89
N VAL A 268 7.81 -5.11 -8.52
CA VAL A 268 6.37 -5.26 -8.32
C VAL A 268 6.09 -5.51 -6.84
N GLY A 269 5.14 -4.77 -6.28
CA GLY A 269 4.69 -4.94 -4.89
C GLY A 269 3.60 -6.00 -4.75
N ASP A 270 2.84 -5.90 -3.68
CA ASP A 270 1.74 -6.82 -3.37
C ASP A 270 0.48 -6.57 -4.21
N SER A 271 0.26 -5.33 -4.67
CA SER A 271 -1.00 -4.90 -5.29
C SER A 271 -1.48 -5.76 -6.45
N PRO A 272 -0.62 -6.28 -7.37
CA PRO A 272 -1.07 -7.16 -8.44
C PRO A 272 -1.10 -8.64 -8.02
N ILE A 273 -0.64 -8.98 -6.82
CA ILE A 273 -0.55 -10.36 -6.34
C ILE A 273 -1.86 -10.72 -5.64
N ILE A 274 -2.66 -11.55 -6.31
CA ILE A 274 -3.89 -12.10 -5.75
C ILE A 274 -3.55 -12.95 -4.53
N GLY A 275 -4.19 -12.61 -3.40
CA GLY A 275 -3.89 -13.21 -2.10
C GLY A 275 -3.00 -12.32 -1.22
N ALA A 276 -2.24 -11.38 -1.79
CA ALA A 276 -1.46 -10.41 -1.02
C ALA A 276 -2.16 -9.04 -1.00
N GLY A 277 -2.11 -8.27 -2.10
CA GLY A 277 -2.68 -6.93 -2.17
C GLY A 277 -4.20 -6.88 -2.27
N CYS A 278 -4.82 -7.93 -2.80
CA CYS A 278 -6.27 -8.13 -2.84
C CYS A 278 -6.61 -9.62 -2.83
N TYR A 279 -7.65 -9.96 -2.09
CA TYR A 279 -8.30 -11.27 -2.17
C TYR A 279 -9.79 -11.15 -1.91
N THR A 280 -10.59 -11.77 -2.78
CA THR A 280 -12.06 -11.79 -2.64
C THR A 280 -12.57 -13.21 -2.83
N ASP A 281 -13.31 -13.68 -1.84
CA ASP A 281 -14.09 -14.91 -1.92
C ASP A 281 -15.58 -14.58 -1.76
N GLN A 282 -16.38 -14.95 -2.76
CA GLN A 282 -17.82 -14.69 -2.80
C GLN A 282 -18.57 -15.23 -1.58
N ASP A 283 -18.08 -16.29 -0.97
CA ASP A 283 -18.77 -16.95 0.17
C ASP A 283 -18.34 -16.37 1.52
N VAL A 284 -17.27 -15.58 1.56
CA VAL A 284 -16.66 -15.10 2.81
C VAL A 284 -16.58 -13.59 2.88
N GLY A 285 -15.89 -12.95 1.92
CA GLY A 285 -15.61 -11.53 1.98
C GLY A 285 -14.46 -11.11 1.07
N SER A 286 -14.01 -9.87 1.28
CA SER A 286 -12.91 -9.26 0.54
C SER A 286 -11.96 -8.57 1.50
N ALA A 287 -10.67 -8.64 1.20
CA ALA A 287 -9.63 -7.89 1.89
C ALA A 287 -8.60 -7.35 0.89
N GLY A 288 -8.02 -6.22 1.23
CA GLY A 288 -6.90 -5.67 0.50
C GLY A 288 -6.01 -4.79 1.37
N ALA A 289 -4.87 -4.41 0.83
CA ALA A 289 -3.80 -3.78 1.60
C ALA A 289 -3.25 -2.52 0.94
N THR A 290 -2.69 -1.65 1.77
CA THR A 290 -1.79 -0.55 1.39
C THR A 290 -0.58 -0.55 2.31
N GLY A 291 0.57 -0.03 1.84
CA GLY A 291 1.79 0.08 2.64
C GLY A 291 2.95 -0.76 2.08
N ASN A 292 3.73 -1.39 2.96
CA ASN A 292 4.91 -2.15 2.57
C ASN A 292 4.56 -3.50 1.92
N GLY A 293 4.49 -3.51 0.60
CA GLY A 293 4.09 -4.67 -0.20
C GLY A 293 4.89 -5.93 0.07
N GLU A 294 6.21 -5.80 0.27
CA GLU A 294 7.11 -6.90 0.57
C GLU A 294 6.69 -7.67 1.83
N GLU A 295 6.27 -6.95 2.86
CA GLU A 295 5.85 -7.59 4.11
C GLU A 295 4.50 -8.29 3.98
N ASN A 296 3.62 -7.71 3.18
CA ASN A 296 2.32 -8.30 2.87
C ASN A 296 2.44 -9.57 2.01
N ILE A 297 3.32 -9.56 1.00
CA ILE A 297 3.60 -10.74 0.17
C ILE A 297 4.05 -11.93 1.02
N LYS A 298 4.98 -11.72 1.96
CA LYS A 298 5.53 -12.77 2.83
C LYS A 298 4.48 -13.49 3.68
N VAL A 299 3.35 -12.83 3.96
CA VAL A 299 2.28 -13.39 4.79
C VAL A 299 0.99 -13.69 4.00
N ALA A 300 0.97 -13.42 2.69
CA ALA A 300 -0.22 -13.53 1.83
C ALA A 300 -1.43 -12.86 2.51
N GLY A 301 -1.28 -11.59 2.92
CA GLY A 301 -2.11 -10.97 3.95
C GLY A 301 -3.59 -10.95 3.64
N ALA A 302 -3.99 -10.55 2.42
CA ALA A 302 -5.41 -10.50 2.06
C ALA A 302 -6.06 -11.89 2.07
N HIS A 303 -5.39 -12.93 1.55
CA HIS A 303 -5.86 -14.32 1.62
C HIS A 303 -5.93 -14.80 3.07
N THR A 304 -4.88 -14.55 3.87
CA THR A 304 -4.86 -14.88 5.30
C THR A 304 -6.06 -14.31 6.04
N ILE A 305 -6.41 -13.04 5.78
CA ILE A 305 -7.55 -12.37 6.41
C ILE A 305 -8.87 -13.04 6.01
N VAL A 306 -9.07 -13.32 4.71
CA VAL A 306 -10.31 -13.94 4.23
C VAL A 306 -10.43 -15.36 4.78
N GLU A 307 -9.35 -16.15 4.84
CA GLU A 307 -9.38 -17.47 5.44
C GLU A 307 -9.63 -17.43 6.96
N ASN A 308 -9.06 -16.47 7.68
CA ASN A 308 -9.38 -16.26 9.09
C ASN A 308 -10.87 -15.96 9.29
N MET A 309 -11.49 -15.12 8.41
CA MET A 309 -12.94 -14.89 8.45
C MET A 309 -13.74 -16.14 8.10
N ARG A 310 -13.26 -16.99 7.16
CA ARG A 310 -13.87 -18.29 6.84
C ARG A 310 -13.94 -19.21 8.08
N HIS A 311 -12.92 -19.15 8.93
CA HIS A 311 -12.84 -19.89 10.18
C HIS A 311 -13.51 -19.18 11.36
N GLY A 312 -14.33 -18.16 11.10
CA GLY A 312 -15.21 -17.53 12.09
C GLY A 312 -14.63 -16.30 12.79
N MET A 313 -13.44 -15.82 12.45
CA MET A 313 -12.92 -14.58 13.04
C MET A 313 -13.74 -13.38 12.55
N SER A 314 -13.84 -12.37 13.43
CA SER A 314 -14.35 -11.05 13.00
C SER A 314 -13.40 -10.40 11.99
N PRO A 315 -13.85 -9.44 11.15
CA PRO A 315 -12.95 -8.67 10.27
C PRO A 315 -11.80 -8.03 11.05
N LEU A 316 -12.06 -7.50 12.23
CA LEU A 316 -11.04 -6.89 13.09
C LEU A 316 -9.99 -7.92 13.54
N ASP A 317 -10.42 -9.03 14.10
CA ASP A 317 -9.52 -10.07 14.62
C ASP A 317 -8.70 -10.70 13.50
N ALA A 318 -9.33 -10.94 12.33
CA ALA A 318 -8.68 -11.48 11.14
C ALA A 318 -7.55 -10.55 10.63
N GLY A 319 -7.81 -9.25 10.58
CA GLY A 319 -6.81 -8.26 10.20
C GLY A 319 -5.68 -8.13 11.22
N MET A 320 -6.02 -8.14 12.51
CA MET A 320 -5.02 -8.10 13.58
C MET A 320 -4.11 -9.34 13.58
N ASP A 321 -4.62 -10.54 13.24
CA ASP A 321 -3.78 -11.73 13.10
C ASP A 321 -2.79 -11.58 11.94
N ALA A 322 -3.22 -11.05 10.80
CA ALA A 322 -2.32 -10.79 9.67
C ALA A 322 -1.19 -9.82 10.05
N LEU A 323 -1.49 -8.72 10.75
CA LEU A 323 -0.47 -7.80 11.27
C LEU A 323 0.48 -8.49 12.25
N LYS A 324 -0.03 -9.32 13.16
CA LYS A 324 0.81 -10.09 14.09
C LYS A 324 1.73 -11.09 13.38
N ARG A 325 1.34 -11.59 12.19
CA ARG A 325 2.25 -12.44 11.37
C ARG A 325 3.42 -11.63 10.83
N ILE A 326 3.20 -10.38 10.40
CA ILE A 326 4.29 -9.46 10.02
C ILE A 326 5.21 -9.21 11.22
N VAL A 327 4.64 -8.91 12.39
CA VAL A 327 5.43 -8.68 13.62
C VAL A 327 6.31 -9.89 13.96
N ARG A 328 5.81 -11.12 13.79
CA ARG A 328 6.59 -12.35 14.00
C ARG A 328 7.79 -12.48 13.07
N ASN A 329 7.68 -12.02 11.81
CA ASN A 329 8.80 -12.02 10.87
C ASN A 329 9.99 -11.14 11.32
N TYR A 330 9.72 -10.19 12.22
CA TYR A 330 10.71 -9.31 12.85
C TYR A 330 11.04 -9.72 14.29
N ASN A 331 10.58 -10.88 14.78
CA ASN A 331 10.72 -11.30 16.17
C ASN A 331 10.23 -10.26 17.19
N GLY A 332 9.25 -9.42 16.81
CA GLY A 332 8.71 -8.36 17.66
C GLY A 332 9.61 -7.13 17.82
N ASP A 333 10.68 -7.01 17.04
CA ASP A 333 11.60 -5.87 17.07
C ASP A 333 10.89 -4.58 16.62
N LYS A 334 10.48 -3.76 17.59
CA LYS A 334 9.75 -2.51 17.34
C LYS A 334 10.58 -1.44 16.64
N GLU A 335 11.90 -1.43 16.82
CA GLU A 335 12.78 -0.46 16.15
C GLU A 335 12.79 -0.72 14.63
N ARG A 336 12.87 -1.98 14.22
CA ARG A 336 12.76 -2.37 12.81
C ARG A 336 11.34 -2.18 12.27
N LEU A 337 10.32 -2.50 13.07
CA LEU A 337 8.92 -2.38 12.69
C LEU A 337 8.48 -0.92 12.49
N GLN A 338 9.18 0.07 13.06
CA GLN A 338 8.91 1.49 12.78
C GLN A 338 9.05 1.85 11.30
N PHE A 339 9.82 1.07 10.53
CA PHE A 339 10.01 1.25 9.09
C PHE A 339 9.05 0.42 8.23
N VAL A 340 8.13 -0.26 8.85
CA VAL A 340 7.08 -1.04 8.19
C VAL A 340 5.75 -0.35 8.45
N ASP A 341 5.09 0.03 7.38
CA ASP A 341 3.71 0.49 7.46
C ASP A 341 2.80 -0.46 6.68
N MET A 342 1.67 -0.81 7.28
CA MET A 342 0.72 -1.74 6.70
C MET A 342 -0.70 -1.44 7.18
N ILE A 343 -1.60 -1.34 6.22
CA ILE A 343 -3.03 -1.14 6.48
C ILE A 343 -3.80 -2.19 5.70
N TYR A 344 -4.78 -2.82 6.34
CA TYR A 344 -5.73 -3.71 5.70
C TYR A 344 -7.14 -3.14 5.74
N TYR A 345 -7.87 -3.27 4.64
CA TYR A 345 -9.26 -2.92 4.46
C TYR A 345 -10.05 -4.21 4.25
N ILE A 346 -11.03 -4.47 5.11
CA ILE A 346 -11.66 -5.79 5.24
C ILE A 346 -13.17 -5.64 5.21
N LEU A 347 -13.84 -6.34 4.30
CA LEU A 347 -15.29 -6.36 4.18
C LEU A 347 -15.78 -7.80 4.14
N ARG A 348 -16.58 -8.20 5.12
CA ARG A 348 -17.19 -9.53 5.16
C ARG A 348 -18.54 -9.53 4.45
N LYS A 349 -18.95 -10.68 3.93
CA LYS A 349 -20.18 -10.87 3.14
C LYS A 349 -21.47 -10.44 3.84
N ASP A 350 -21.50 -10.39 5.16
CA ASP A 350 -22.65 -9.92 5.95
C ASP A 350 -22.67 -8.38 6.16
N GLY A 351 -21.74 -7.69 5.52
CA GLY A 351 -21.58 -6.24 5.65
C GLY A 351 -20.73 -5.79 6.84
N ALA A 352 -20.27 -6.70 7.72
CA ALA A 352 -19.30 -6.35 8.74
C ALA A 352 -17.96 -5.99 8.10
N TYR A 353 -17.33 -4.91 8.59
CA TYR A 353 -16.05 -4.42 8.05
C TYR A 353 -15.11 -3.97 9.16
N ALA A 354 -13.84 -3.87 8.81
CA ALA A 354 -12.81 -3.25 9.64
C ALA A 354 -11.70 -2.66 8.74
N ALA A 355 -11.02 -1.66 9.27
CA ALA A 355 -9.68 -1.31 8.82
C ALA A 355 -8.71 -1.46 9.99
N VAL A 356 -7.56 -2.08 9.73
CA VAL A 356 -6.51 -2.29 10.74
C VAL A 356 -5.17 -1.82 10.21
N SER A 357 -4.33 -1.29 11.08
CA SER A 357 -3.00 -0.81 10.71
C SER A 357 -1.93 -1.26 11.70
N LEU A 358 -0.68 -1.34 11.24
CA LEU A 358 0.43 -1.67 12.13
C LEU A 358 0.68 -0.53 13.12
N TRP A 359 0.69 0.71 12.65
CA TRP A 359 0.84 1.94 13.42
C TRP A 359 -0.40 2.82 13.28
N THR A 360 -0.59 3.77 14.24
CA THR A 360 -1.73 4.69 14.19
C THR A 360 -1.76 5.53 12.91
N GLY A 361 -0.60 5.96 12.41
CA GLY A 361 -0.49 6.75 11.18
C GLY A 361 0.94 6.94 10.70
N TYR A 362 1.13 7.64 9.61
CA TYR A 362 2.47 8.06 9.14
C TYR A 362 3.04 9.21 9.97
N GLU A 363 2.17 10.04 10.54
CA GLU A 363 2.53 11.19 11.36
C GLU A 363 1.72 11.16 12.67
N VAL A 364 2.25 11.76 13.73
CA VAL A 364 1.69 11.74 15.09
C VAL A 364 0.31 12.30 15.09
N ASN A 365 -0.34 12.92 14.33
CA ASN A 365 -1.73 13.41 14.37
C ASN A 365 -2.54 13.11 13.10
N LYS A 366 -2.04 12.20 12.27
CA LYS A 366 -2.71 11.78 11.03
C LYS A 366 -2.96 10.27 11.05
N PRO A 367 -4.02 9.80 11.69
CA PRO A 367 -4.33 8.38 11.75
C PRO A 367 -4.64 7.83 10.36
N HIS A 368 -4.32 6.56 10.15
CA HIS A 368 -4.78 5.83 8.98
C HIS A 368 -6.30 5.71 8.99
N GLN A 369 -6.90 5.88 7.84
CA GLN A 369 -8.35 5.93 7.71
C GLN A 369 -8.86 5.02 6.59
N VAL A 370 -10.08 4.56 6.78
CA VAL A 370 -10.89 3.90 5.77
C VAL A 370 -12.04 4.83 5.36
N ALA A 371 -12.30 4.93 4.08
CA ALA A 371 -13.48 5.59 3.57
C ALA A 371 -14.60 4.56 3.39
N VAL A 372 -15.79 4.90 3.87
CA VAL A 372 -16.96 4.01 3.91
C VAL A 372 -18.17 4.73 3.33
N HIS A 373 -18.97 4.01 2.56
CA HIS A 373 -20.28 4.48 2.12
C HIS A 373 -21.33 3.34 2.21
N ASP A 374 -22.28 3.48 3.11
CA ASP A 374 -23.42 2.57 3.33
C ASP A 374 -24.77 3.31 3.36
N GLY A 375 -24.87 4.35 2.56
CA GLY A 375 -25.93 5.35 2.56
C GLY A 375 -25.44 6.74 2.97
N THR A 376 -24.33 6.80 3.71
CA THR A 376 -23.67 8.06 4.09
C THR A 376 -22.15 7.88 3.98
N ARG A 377 -21.52 8.78 3.22
CA ARG A 377 -20.05 8.77 3.05
C ARG A 377 -19.35 9.32 4.30
N ARG A 378 -18.32 8.63 4.76
CA ARG A 378 -17.53 9.03 5.93
C ARG A 378 -16.11 8.47 5.91
N LEU A 379 -15.23 9.07 6.68
CA LEU A 379 -13.93 8.53 7.03
C LEU A 379 -13.98 8.00 8.46
N GLU A 380 -13.37 6.84 8.69
CA GLU A 380 -13.21 6.22 10.00
C GLU A 380 -11.73 5.87 10.23
N ASN A 381 -11.26 6.01 11.47
CA ASN A 381 -9.89 5.66 11.80
C ASN A 381 -9.70 4.14 11.80
N ALA A 382 -8.58 3.67 11.25
CA ALA A 382 -8.19 2.28 11.38
C ALA A 382 -7.83 1.95 12.84
N VAL A 383 -8.06 0.71 13.25
CA VAL A 383 -7.62 0.20 14.55
C VAL A 383 -6.16 -0.23 14.42
N SER A 384 -5.27 0.41 15.17
CA SER A 384 -3.84 0.13 15.09
C SER A 384 -3.38 -0.94 16.08
N LEU A 385 -2.40 -1.75 15.68
CA LEU A 385 -1.74 -2.71 16.57
C LEU A 385 -0.80 -2.01 17.54
N TYR A 386 -0.11 -0.96 17.08
CA TYR A 386 0.78 -0.12 17.88
C TYR A 386 0.34 1.34 17.81
N SER A 387 0.42 2.02 18.95
CA SER A 387 0.27 3.48 19.02
C SER A 387 1.50 4.20 18.48
N GLY A 388 1.31 5.38 17.90
CA GLY A 388 2.37 6.21 17.35
C GLY A 388 2.41 6.21 15.82
N ALA A 389 3.43 6.88 15.28
CA ALA A 389 3.64 7.00 13.84
C ALA A 389 4.69 6.01 13.35
N SER A 390 4.48 5.45 12.15
CA SER A 390 5.54 4.76 11.44
C SER A 390 6.56 5.77 10.90
N GLN A 391 7.83 5.39 10.89
CA GLN A 391 8.87 6.09 10.14
C GLN A 391 9.01 5.37 8.80
N SER A 392 8.08 5.56 7.90
CA SER A 392 7.88 4.72 6.72
C SER A 392 9.06 4.63 5.73
N TRP A 393 10.09 5.45 5.92
CA TRP A 393 11.42 5.25 5.29
C TRP A 393 12.51 5.67 6.25
N PRO A 394 13.57 4.84 6.39
CA PRO A 394 14.61 5.19 7.33
C PRO A 394 15.36 6.43 6.85
N PRO A 395 15.36 7.51 7.62
CA PRO A 395 16.40 8.53 7.47
C PRO A 395 17.80 7.91 7.56
N ILE A 396 17.92 6.72 8.13
CA ILE A 396 19.13 5.94 8.33
C ILE A 396 19.86 5.54 7.03
N ARG A 397 19.16 5.23 5.93
CA ARG A 397 19.82 4.98 4.63
C ARG A 397 20.41 6.24 4.02
N MET A 398 19.94 7.38 4.46
CA MET A 398 20.44 8.69 4.05
C MET A 398 21.56 9.20 4.95
N LEU A 399 21.82 8.55 6.09
CA LEU A 399 22.87 8.87 7.04
C LEU A 399 24.10 7.96 6.94
N ARG A 400 24.13 7.02 5.97
CA ARG A 400 25.28 6.13 5.74
C ARG A 400 26.00 6.45 4.43
#